data_9ae7c273a0fe873d015eadf3e1a23687
#
_entry.id   9ae7c273a0fe873d015eadf3e1a23687
#
_cell.length_a   1.000
_cell.length_b   1.000
_cell.length_c   1.000
_cell.angle_alpha   90.00
_cell.angle_beta   90.00
_cell.angle_gamma   90.00
#
_symmetry.space_group_name_H-M   'P 1'
#
loop_
_entity.id
_entity.type
_entity.pdbx_description
1 polymer ?
#
loop_
_entity_poly.entity_id
_entity_poly.type
_entity_poly.pdbx_seq_one_letter_code
_entity_poly.pdbx_strand_id
1 'polypeptide(L)'
;MRSRIEDVAAAAGVSMKTVSRVLNNEPNVRDEMRQRVMAVVEKLQYRPNLSARSLAGQRSYVIALVYNNPSRNYLMEIQNGMLEACRDNHYNLVLAPVGASRQRKVDDLKVVFEHFAPDGVVLIPPLTDDPVVLEFLEANHVAFACIAPKHPDGRIGVMMDETAAVRELMAGLVAQGHRRIGHIKGPRAHGACQWRHAGYRQALREAGIAYDPELVVSGQFSFESGVDA
;
A
#
# COMPACT_ATOMS: atom_id res chain seq x y z
N MET A 1 -24.01 2.03 -29.12
CA MET A 1 -22.60 1.97 -29.60
C MET A 1 -21.77 2.75 -28.59
N ARG A 2 -20.62 2.27 -28.14
CA ARG A 2 -19.82 2.97 -27.13
C ARG A 2 -19.02 4.09 -27.82
N SER A 3 -19.20 5.35 -27.39
CA SER A 3 -18.49 6.51 -27.97
C SER A 3 -16.98 6.34 -27.85
N ARG A 4 -16.24 6.76 -28.88
CA ARG A 4 -14.79 6.72 -28.96
C ARG A 4 -14.19 8.12 -28.78
N ILE A 5 -12.88 8.20 -28.54
CA ILE A 5 -12.18 9.48 -28.40
C ILE A 5 -12.26 10.31 -29.70
N GLU A 6 -12.35 9.64 -30.84
CA GLU A 6 -12.53 10.25 -32.15
C GLU A 6 -13.86 10.99 -32.25
N ASP A 7 -14.94 10.42 -31.71
CA ASP A 7 -16.27 11.03 -31.69
C ASP A 7 -16.29 12.30 -30.84
N VAL A 8 -15.59 12.26 -29.68
CA VAL A 8 -15.43 13.44 -28.83
C VAL A 8 -14.61 14.52 -29.51
N ALA A 9 -13.51 14.14 -30.17
CA ALA A 9 -12.65 15.07 -30.89
C ALA A 9 -13.41 15.77 -32.04
N ALA A 10 -14.16 15.00 -32.84
CA ALA A 10 -14.98 15.51 -33.92
C ALA A 10 -16.08 16.46 -33.41
N ALA A 11 -16.82 16.06 -32.36
CA ALA A 11 -17.91 16.87 -31.80
C ALA A 11 -17.42 18.12 -31.06
N ALA A 12 -16.22 18.11 -30.47
CA ALA A 12 -15.60 19.26 -29.83
C ALA A 12 -14.80 20.15 -30.79
N GLY A 13 -14.59 19.72 -32.07
CA GLY A 13 -13.82 20.45 -33.05
C GLY A 13 -12.32 20.58 -32.68
N VAL A 14 -11.73 19.51 -32.13
CA VAL A 14 -10.33 19.48 -31.65
C VAL A 14 -9.65 18.18 -32.08
N SER A 15 -8.33 18.09 -31.90
CA SER A 15 -7.61 16.84 -32.10
C SER A 15 -7.82 15.84 -30.95
N MET A 16 -7.69 14.54 -31.24
CA MET A 16 -7.69 13.49 -30.19
C MET A 16 -6.64 13.77 -29.11
N LYS A 17 -5.48 14.31 -29.50
CA LYS A 17 -4.43 14.71 -28.55
C LYS A 17 -4.92 15.80 -27.59
N THR A 18 -5.71 16.78 -28.07
CA THR A 18 -6.32 17.82 -27.22
C THR A 18 -7.34 17.21 -26.26
N VAL A 19 -8.20 16.29 -26.73
CA VAL A 19 -9.14 15.57 -25.87
C VAL A 19 -8.39 14.82 -24.77
N SER A 20 -7.35 14.07 -25.12
CA SER A 20 -6.50 13.34 -24.16
C SER A 20 -5.88 14.26 -23.12
N ARG A 21 -5.35 15.42 -23.49
CA ARG A 21 -4.76 16.40 -22.59
C ARG A 21 -5.79 17.00 -21.62
N VAL A 22 -7.00 17.25 -22.09
CA VAL A 22 -8.11 17.70 -21.25
C VAL A 22 -8.50 16.64 -20.22
N LEU A 23 -8.67 15.38 -20.66
CA LEU A 23 -9.05 14.27 -19.80
C LEU A 23 -7.98 13.91 -18.75
N ASN A 24 -6.71 14.13 -19.09
CA ASN A 24 -5.58 13.94 -18.18
C ASN A 24 -5.29 15.18 -17.30
N ASN A 25 -6.14 16.20 -17.36
CA ASN A 25 -6.00 17.44 -16.59
C ASN A 25 -4.64 18.14 -16.75
N GLU A 26 -4.04 18.08 -17.95
CA GLU A 26 -2.74 18.71 -18.21
C GLU A 26 -2.81 20.24 -18.00
N PRO A 27 -1.77 20.86 -17.41
CA PRO A 27 -1.80 22.29 -17.01
C PRO A 27 -1.82 23.26 -18.20
N ASN A 28 -1.40 22.83 -19.39
CA ASN A 28 -1.26 23.70 -20.56
C ASN A 28 -2.49 23.67 -21.49
N VAL A 29 -3.69 23.43 -20.95
CA VAL A 29 -4.95 23.50 -21.70
C VAL A 29 -5.77 24.68 -21.18
N ARG A 30 -6.18 25.57 -22.09
CA ARG A 30 -7.01 26.74 -21.77
C ARG A 30 -8.36 26.31 -21.18
N ASP A 31 -8.85 27.02 -20.19
CA ASP A 31 -10.10 26.68 -19.48
C ASP A 31 -11.31 26.60 -20.43
N GLU A 32 -11.44 27.51 -21.37
CA GLU A 32 -12.48 27.49 -22.38
C GLU A 32 -12.47 26.17 -23.20
N MET A 33 -11.28 25.73 -23.59
CA MET A 33 -11.09 24.48 -24.32
C MET A 33 -11.46 23.28 -23.45
N ARG A 34 -11.06 23.30 -22.17
CA ARG A 34 -11.39 22.29 -21.19
C ARG A 34 -12.89 22.15 -21.02
N GLN A 35 -13.59 23.26 -20.79
CA GLN A 35 -15.05 23.28 -20.64
C GLN A 35 -15.77 22.73 -21.89
N ARG A 36 -15.35 23.16 -23.08
CA ARG A 36 -15.91 22.69 -24.34
C ARG A 36 -15.78 21.20 -24.54
N VAL A 37 -14.60 20.64 -24.29
CA VAL A 37 -14.34 19.19 -24.41
C VAL A 37 -15.13 18.42 -23.36
N MET A 38 -15.15 18.89 -22.10
CA MET A 38 -15.87 18.22 -21.03
C MET A 38 -17.38 18.18 -21.25
N ALA A 39 -17.96 19.26 -21.78
CA ALA A 39 -19.38 19.28 -22.16
C ALA A 39 -19.73 18.21 -23.23
N VAL A 40 -18.82 17.99 -24.18
CA VAL A 40 -18.98 16.94 -25.22
C VAL A 40 -18.80 15.53 -24.60
N VAL A 41 -17.82 15.36 -23.71
CA VAL A 41 -17.61 14.09 -22.97
C VAL A 41 -18.86 13.69 -22.21
N GLU A 42 -19.49 14.64 -21.49
CA GLU A 42 -20.73 14.42 -20.75
C GLU A 42 -21.90 14.09 -21.71
N LYS A 43 -22.09 14.90 -22.76
CA LYS A 43 -23.16 14.69 -23.78
C LYS A 43 -23.08 13.32 -24.44
N LEU A 44 -21.87 12.87 -24.77
CA LEU A 44 -21.65 11.57 -25.44
C LEU A 44 -21.50 10.42 -24.43
N GLN A 45 -21.59 10.69 -23.13
CA GLN A 45 -21.32 9.73 -22.05
C GLN A 45 -20.00 8.96 -22.30
N TYR A 46 -19.01 9.68 -22.86
CA TYR A 46 -17.73 9.07 -23.18
C TYR A 46 -16.98 8.70 -21.91
N ARG A 47 -16.52 7.47 -21.85
CA ARG A 47 -15.62 7.00 -20.79
C ARG A 47 -14.29 6.63 -21.43
N PRO A 48 -13.17 7.19 -20.94
CA PRO A 48 -11.84 6.82 -21.43
C PRO A 48 -11.66 5.29 -21.42
N ASN A 49 -11.14 4.75 -22.49
CA ASN A 49 -10.76 3.34 -22.55
C ASN A 49 -9.37 3.19 -21.93
N LEU A 50 -9.30 2.53 -20.77
CA LEU A 50 -8.04 2.30 -20.04
C LEU A 50 -7.03 1.53 -20.91
N SER A 51 -7.48 0.57 -21.72
CA SER A 51 -6.60 -0.18 -22.63
C SER A 51 -6.00 0.72 -23.72
N ALA A 52 -6.78 1.67 -24.27
CA ALA A 52 -6.27 2.63 -25.23
C ALA A 52 -5.30 3.63 -24.61
N ARG A 53 -5.56 4.04 -23.35
CA ARG A 53 -4.68 4.92 -22.57
C ARG A 53 -3.36 4.21 -22.23
N SER A 54 -3.42 2.94 -21.85
CA SER A 54 -2.27 2.08 -21.57
C SER A 54 -1.37 1.93 -22.82
N LEU A 55 -1.97 1.66 -23.96
CA LEU A 55 -1.25 1.50 -25.22
C LEU A 55 -0.52 2.78 -25.66
N ALA A 56 -1.15 3.94 -25.47
CA ALA A 56 -0.57 5.24 -25.84
C ALA A 56 0.52 5.70 -24.86
N GLY A 57 0.45 5.30 -23.59
CA GLY A 57 1.33 5.76 -22.50
C GLY A 57 2.40 4.77 -22.08
N GLN A 58 2.45 3.56 -22.61
CA GLN A 58 3.29 2.44 -22.15
C GLN A 58 3.19 2.21 -20.61
N ARG A 59 1.99 2.43 -20.06
CA ARG A 59 1.67 2.28 -18.64
C ARG A 59 0.37 1.50 -18.47
N SER A 60 0.33 0.62 -17.48
CA SER A 60 -0.89 -0.13 -17.15
C SER A 60 -1.92 0.69 -16.37
N TYR A 61 -1.47 1.72 -15.66
CA TYR A 61 -2.25 2.45 -14.65
C TYR A 61 -2.78 1.50 -13.57
N VAL A 62 -1.95 0.54 -13.18
CA VAL A 62 -2.22 -0.44 -12.13
C VAL A 62 -1.13 -0.35 -11.08
N ILE A 63 -1.53 -0.27 -9.82
CA ILE A 63 -0.66 -0.51 -8.66
C ILE A 63 -1.10 -1.83 -8.03
N ALA A 64 -0.16 -2.69 -7.69
CA ALA A 64 -0.43 -3.93 -6.99
C ALA A 64 -0.09 -3.80 -5.50
N LEU A 65 -1.02 -4.17 -4.62
CA LEU A 65 -0.73 -4.41 -3.21
C LEU A 65 -0.39 -5.89 -3.04
N VAL A 66 0.88 -6.18 -2.81
CA VAL A 66 1.36 -7.54 -2.57
C VAL A 66 1.43 -7.80 -1.06
N TYR A 67 0.76 -8.84 -0.61
CA TYR A 67 0.62 -9.09 0.81
C TYR A 67 0.54 -10.57 1.19
N ASN A 68 0.98 -10.84 2.43
CA ASN A 68 0.79 -12.08 3.16
C ASN A 68 0.75 -11.72 4.65
N ASN A 69 -0.32 -11.03 5.07
CA ASN A 69 -0.45 -10.51 6.43
C ASN A 69 -1.68 -11.11 7.12
N PRO A 70 -1.56 -11.68 8.33
CA PRO A 70 -2.68 -12.31 9.03
C PRO A 70 -3.68 -11.29 9.60
N SER A 71 -3.27 -10.04 9.81
CA SER A 71 -4.13 -8.99 10.37
C SER A 71 -5.06 -8.41 9.31
N ARG A 72 -6.32 -8.84 9.33
CA ARG A 72 -7.36 -8.36 8.40
C ARG A 72 -7.61 -6.86 8.53
N ASN A 73 -7.65 -6.34 9.76
CA ASN A 73 -7.90 -4.92 10.01
C ASN A 73 -6.76 -4.07 9.45
N TYR A 74 -5.50 -4.46 9.69
CA TYR A 74 -4.34 -3.77 9.13
C TYR A 74 -4.38 -3.74 7.60
N LEU A 75 -4.68 -4.89 6.98
CA LEU A 75 -4.80 -4.98 5.53
C LEU A 75 -5.93 -4.09 4.98
N MET A 76 -7.07 -4.05 5.66
CA MET A 76 -8.22 -3.24 5.25
C MET A 76 -7.89 -1.74 5.28
N GLU A 77 -7.21 -1.24 6.32
CA GLU A 77 -6.83 0.17 6.42
C GLU A 77 -5.81 0.56 5.33
N ILE A 78 -4.83 -0.31 5.05
CA ILE A 78 -3.90 -0.08 3.94
C ILE A 78 -4.63 -0.06 2.59
N GLN A 79 -5.55 -0.99 2.36
CA GLN A 79 -6.35 -1.02 1.13
C GLN A 79 -7.18 0.24 0.96
N ASN A 80 -7.82 0.74 2.02
CA ASN A 80 -8.62 1.97 1.97
C ASN A 80 -7.76 3.17 1.55
N GLY A 81 -6.61 3.37 2.19
CA GLY A 81 -5.69 4.46 1.83
C GLY A 81 -5.16 4.33 0.40
N MET A 82 -4.82 3.12 -0.03
CA MET A 82 -4.38 2.89 -1.41
C MET A 82 -5.48 3.11 -2.44
N LEU A 83 -6.72 2.70 -2.15
CA LEU A 83 -7.87 2.94 -3.04
C LEU A 83 -8.13 4.43 -3.22
N GLU A 84 -8.04 5.22 -2.15
CA GLU A 84 -8.16 6.67 -2.20
C GLU A 84 -7.06 7.28 -3.06
N ALA A 85 -5.79 6.97 -2.78
CA ALA A 85 -4.66 7.46 -3.54
C ALA A 85 -4.71 7.03 -5.03
N CYS A 86 -5.11 5.80 -5.32
CA CYS A 86 -5.28 5.31 -6.69
C CYS A 86 -6.39 6.06 -7.43
N ARG A 87 -7.51 6.31 -6.76
CA ARG A 87 -8.64 7.07 -7.34
C ARG A 87 -8.20 8.49 -7.73
N ASP A 88 -7.52 9.18 -6.84
CA ASP A 88 -7.09 10.57 -7.04
C ASP A 88 -6.05 10.70 -8.16
N ASN A 89 -5.27 9.65 -8.38
CA ASN A 89 -4.24 9.60 -9.41
C ASN A 89 -4.64 8.80 -10.67
N HIS A 90 -5.91 8.41 -10.79
CA HIS A 90 -6.43 7.64 -11.92
C HIS A 90 -5.72 6.29 -12.15
N TYR A 91 -5.31 5.64 -11.08
CA TYR A 91 -4.79 4.27 -11.06
C TYR A 91 -5.87 3.28 -10.62
N ASN A 92 -5.67 2.01 -10.97
CA ASN A 92 -6.43 0.89 -10.42
C ASN A 92 -5.58 0.17 -9.37
N LEU A 93 -6.23 -0.33 -8.33
CA LEU A 93 -5.59 -1.17 -7.32
C LEU A 93 -5.88 -2.64 -7.62
N VAL A 94 -4.83 -3.45 -7.67
CA VAL A 94 -4.92 -4.92 -7.71
C VAL A 94 -4.44 -5.47 -6.38
N LEU A 95 -5.23 -6.33 -5.77
CA LEU A 95 -4.89 -7.05 -4.54
C LEU A 95 -4.22 -8.36 -4.91
N ALA A 96 -2.98 -8.55 -4.49
CA ALA A 96 -2.13 -9.67 -4.83
C ALA A 96 -1.72 -10.45 -3.57
N PRO A 97 -2.57 -11.36 -3.06
CA PRO A 97 -2.16 -12.25 -1.99
C PRO A 97 -1.11 -13.24 -2.51
N VAL A 98 -0.05 -13.46 -1.73
CA VAL A 98 0.98 -14.44 -2.07
C VAL A 98 1.11 -15.49 -0.99
N GLY A 99 1.45 -16.71 -1.39
CA GLY A 99 1.62 -17.85 -0.49
C GLY A 99 2.83 -17.72 0.43
N ALA A 100 2.96 -18.63 1.40
CA ALA A 100 4.03 -18.58 2.39
C ALA A 100 5.36 -19.17 1.87
N SER A 101 5.32 -20.20 1.02
CA SER A 101 6.53 -20.85 0.53
C SER A 101 7.22 -20.03 -0.56
N ARG A 102 8.56 -20.20 -0.69
CA ARG A 102 9.37 -19.55 -1.73
C ARG A 102 8.77 -19.72 -3.13
N GLN A 103 8.48 -20.95 -3.51
CA GLN A 103 7.94 -21.28 -4.84
C GLN A 103 6.59 -20.59 -5.07
N ARG A 104 5.68 -20.68 -4.08
CA ARG A 104 4.35 -20.09 -4.20
C ARG A 104 4.39 -18.57 -4.34
N LYS A 105 5.28 -17.89 -3.60
CA LYS A 105 5.47 -16.44 -3.75
C LYS A 105 5.86 -16.05 -5.18
N VAL A 106 6.83 -16.75 -5.76
CA VAL A 106 7.30 -16.49 -7.12
C VAL A 106 6.20 -16.76 -8.15
N ASP A 107 5.48 -17.88 -8.00
CA ASP A 107 4.40 -18.22 -8.94
C ASP A 107 3.25 -17.23 -8.87
N ASP A 108 2.83 -16.85 -7.67
CA ASP A 108 1.76 -15.86 -7.49
C ASP A 108 2.18 -14.47 -8.02
N LEU A 109 3.44 -14.06 -7.81
CA LEU A 109 3.96 -12.82 -8.41
C LEU A 109 3.96 -12.87 -9.93
N LYS A 110 4.44 -13.96 -10.54
CA LYS A 110 4.41 -14.13 -12.00
C LYS A 110 3.01 -13.94 -12.56
N VAL A 111 2.01 -14.58 -11.95
CA VAL A 111 0.60 -14.45 -12.34
C VAL A 111 0.16 -12.98 -12.32
N VAL A 112 0.49 -12.23 -11.26
CA VAL A 112 0.15 -10.80 -11.17
C VAL A 112 0.79 -9.99 -12.29
N PHE A 113 2.07 -10.23 -12.58
CA PHE A 113 2.80 -9.49 -13.61
C PHE A 113 2.36 -9.85 -15.03
N GLU A 114 2.10 -11.12 -15.32
CA GLU A 114 1.60 -11.59 -16.61
C GLU A 114 0.21 -11.05 -16.94
N HIS A 115 -0.68 -10.95 -15.94
CA HIS A 115 -2.06 -10.54 -16.18
C HIS A 115 -2.28 -9.02 -16.10
N PHE A 116 -1.59 -8.33 -15.21
CA PHE A 116 -1.87 -6.92 -14.91
C PHE A 116 -0.73 -5.97 -15.28
N ALA A 117 0.51 -6.47 -15.43
CA ALA A 117 1.70 -5.68 -15.70
C ALA A 117 1.75 -4.36 -14.87
N PRO A 118 1.67 -4.40 -13.53
CA PRO A 118 1.52 -3.21 -12.71
C PRO A 118 2.69 -2.24 -12.92
N ASP A 119 2.39 -0.94 -12.95
CA ASP A 119 3.41 0.12 -13.04
C ASP A 119 4.24 0.23 -11.74
N GLY A 120 3.72 -0.29 -10.65
CA GLY A 120 4.40 -0.33 -9.37
C GLY A 120 3.71 -1.26 -8.36
N VAL A 121 4.48 -1.60 -7.34
CA VAL A 121 4.05 -2.52 -6.27
C VAL A 121 4.18 -1.82 -4.92
N VAL A 122 3.22 -2.05 -4.04
CA VAL A 122 3.34 -1.73 -2.61
C VAL A 122 3.43 -3.04 -1.84
N LEU A 123 4.48 -3.14 -1.03
CA LEU A 123 4.72 -4.27 -0.13
C LEU A 123 4.32 -3.89 1.29
N ILE A 124 3.71 -4.85 2.01
CA ILE A 124 3.47 -4.74 3.45
C ILE A 124 4.16 -5.89 4.20
N PRO A 125 4.44 -5.72 5.50
CA PRO A 125 5.06 -6.79 6.28
C PRO A 125 4.26 -8.11 6.26
N PRO A 126 4.96 -9.26 6.21
CA PRO A 126 6.41 -9.44 6.31
C PRO A 126 7.16 -9.37 4.97
N LEU A 127 6.47 -9.08 3.85
CA LEU A 127 7.05 -9.14 2.50
C LEU A 127 8.01 -8.00 2.19
N THR A 128 7.95 -6.90 2.93
CA THR A 128 8.85 -5.73 2.81
C THR A 128 10.33 -6.07 3.00
N ASP A 129 10.61 -7.18 3.68
CA ASP A 129 11.96 -7.65 3.97
C ASP A 129 12.18 -9.11 3.52
N ASP A 130 11.28 -9.62 2.67
CA ASP A 130 11.38 -10.98 2.15
C ASP A 130 12.32 -11.01 0.94
N PRO A 131 13.48 -11.70 1.03
CA PRO A 131 14.46 -11.67 -0.04
C PRO A 131 13.94 -12.24 -1.35
N VAL A 132 13.03 -13.21 -1.31
CA VAL A 132 12.45 -13.82 -2.52
C VAL A 132 11.61 -12.82 -3.30
N VAL A 133 10.81 -12.02 -2.58
CA VAL A 133 9.94 -10.99 -3.18
C VAL A 133 10.80 -9.85 -3.72
N LEU A 134 11.77 -9.39 -2.93
CA LEU A 134 12.65 -8.29 -3.30
C LEU A 134 13.52 -8.66 -4.52
N GLU A 135 14.17 -9.82 -4.50
CA GLU A 135 14.96 -10.34 -5.64
C GLU A 135 14.11 -10.43 -6.92
N PHE A 136 12.85 -10.90 -6.80
CA PHE A 136 11.94 -10.98 -7.93
C PHE A 136 11.63 -9.60 -8.53
N LEU A 137 11.30 -8.61 -7.70
CA LEU A 137 10.95 -7.26 -8.15
C LEU A 137 12.17 -6.55 -8.77
N GLU A 138 13.33 -6.67 -8.15
CA GLU A 138 14.59 -6.09 -8.64
C GLU A 138 15.02 -6.71 -9.98
N ALA A 139 14.99 -8.05 -10.08
CA ALA A 139 15.33 -8.76 -11.32
C ALA A 139 14.41 -8.43 -12.50
N ASN A 140 13.15 -8.08 -12.22
CA ASN A 140 12.17 -7.68 -13.24
C ASN A 140 12.06 -6.14 -13.41
N HIS A 141 12.95 -5.36 -12.78
CA HIS A 141 12.98 -3.90 -12.83
C HIS A 141 11.65 -3.24 -12.44
N VAL A 142 10.94 -3.81 -11.49
CA VAL A 142 9.66 -3.31 -11.03
C VAL A 142 9.86 -2.23 -9.97
N ALA A 143 9.24 -1.07 -10.15
CA ALA A 143 9.21 -0.05 -9.11
C ALA A 143 8.37 -0.53 -7.92
N PHE A 144 8.89 -0.39 -6.70
CA PHE A 144 8.13 -0.76 -5.51
C PHE A 144 8.37 0.19 -4.34
N ALA A 145 7.40 0.22 -3.45
CA ALA A 145 7.46 0.93 -2.17
C ALA A 145 7.11 -0.03 -1.02
N CYS A 146 7.66 0.24 0.16
CA CYS A 146 7.50 -0.59 1.34
C CYS A 146 6.75 0.16 2.46
N ILE A 147 5.77 -0.48 3.08
CA ILE A 147 5.14 0.02 4.31
C ILE A 147 5.77 -0.70 5.49
N ALA A 148 6.32 0.06 6.43
CA ALA A 148 6.98 -0.42 7.64
C ALA A 148 8.06 -1.50 7.38
N PRO A 149 9.03 -1.28 6.44
CA PRO A 149 10.13 -2.21 6.25
C PRO A 149 11.00 -2.26 7.50
N LYS A 150 11.51 -3.44 7.83
CA LYS A 150 12.44 -3.63 8.95
C LYS A 150 13.82 -3.01 8.64
N HIS A 151 14.21 -3.09 7.38
CA HIS A 151 15.45 -2.54 6.84
C HIS A 151 15.10 -1.61 5.67
N PRO A 152 15.04 -0.27 5.88
CA PRO A 152 14.64 0.66 4.83
C PRO A 152 15.64 0.76 3.67
N ASP A 153 16.95 0.65 3.95
CA ASP A 153 18.06 0.53 2.97
C ASP A 153 17.95 1.43 1.73
N GLY A 154 17.48 2.68 1.91
CA GLY A 154 17.29 3.63 0.81
C GLY A 154 16.06 3.37 -0.08
N ARG A 155 15.23 2.38 0.22
CA ARG A 155 13.99 2.09 -0.51
C ARG A 155 12.93 3.16 -0.24
N ILE A 156 12.08 3.40 -1.24
CA ILE A 156 10.89 4.22 -1.05
C ILE A 156 9.97 3.51 -0.05
N GLY A 157 9.59 4.22 1.03
CA GLY A 157 8.73 3.59 2.02
C GLY A 157 8.17 4.57 3.04
N VAL A 158 7.20 4.09 3.78
CA VAL A 158 6.57 4.80 4.91
C VAL A 158 6.82 4.01 6.18
N MET A 159 7.29 4.68 7.21
CA MET A 159 7.54 4.11 8.54
C MET A 159 6.86 4.95 9.61
N MET A 160 6.49 4.31 10.70
CA MET A 160 6.07 4.95 11.93
C MET A 160 7.11 4.67 13.03
N ASP A 161 7.33 5.61 13.92
CA ASP A 161 8.17 5.36 15.10
C ASP A 161 7.37 4.53 16.15
N GLU A 162 7.34 3.24 15.91
CA GLU A 162 6.65 2.26 16.76
C GLU A 162 7.22 2.23 18.18
N THR A 163 8.52 2.53 18.33
CA THR A 163 9.18 2.58 19.63
C THR A 163 8.67 3.76 20.44
N ALA A 164 8.63 4.94 19.83
CA ALA A 164 8.11 6.15 20.48
C ALA A 164 6.61 6.00 20.82
N ALA A 165 5.80 5.48 19.89
CA ALA A 165 4.37 5.27 20.09
C ALA A 165 4.08 4.35 21.29
N VAL A 166 4.82 3.25 21.44
CA VAL A 166 4.65 2.35 22.59
C VAL A 166 5.15 2.98 23.88
N ARG A 167 6.24 3.76 23.84
CA ARG A 167 6.72 4.48 25.04
C ARG A 167 5.67 5.48 25.54
N GLU A 168 5.04 6.22 24.63
CA GLU A 168 3.97 7.17 24.99
C GLU A 168 2.77 6.45 25.61
N LEU A 169 2.30 5.36 24.99
CA LEU A 169 1.24 4.52 25.55
C LEU A 169 1.59 4.01 26.98
N MET A 170 2.79 3.49 27.14
CA MET A 170 3.27 2.96 28.41
C MET A 170 3.38 4.06 29.49
N ALA A 171 3.84 5.26 29.12
CA ALA A 171 3.87 6.40 30.04
C ALA A 171 2.47 6.74 30.54
N GLY A 172 1.46 6.70 29.68
CA GLY A 172 0.05 6.87 30.08
C GLY A 172 -0.43 5.83 31.06
N LEU A 173 -0.12 4.55 30.84
CA LEU A 173 -0.47 3.46 31.77
C LEU A 173 0.23 3.62 33.12
N VAL A 174 1.51 3.97 33.13
CA VAL A 174 2.29 4.20 34.34
C VAL A 174 1.74 5.41 35.14
N ALA A 175 1.35 6.47 34.46
CA ALA A 175 0.73 7.65 35.08
C ALA A 175 -0.62 7.32 35.76
N GLN A 176 -1.36 6.35 35.21
CA GLN A 176 -2.59 5.82 35.82
C GLN A 176 -2.34 4.85 36.99
N GLY A 177 -1.08 4.61 37.35
CA GLY A 177 -0.71 3.77 38.49
C GLY A 177 -0.44 2.31 38.15
N HIS A 178 -0.55 1.89 36.88
CA HIS A 178 -0.24 0.52 36.49
C HIS A 178 1.25 0.21 36.69
N ARG A 179 1.56 -0.95 37.28
CA ARG A 179 2.93 -1.43 37.52
C ARG A 179 3.17 -2.84 36.96
N ARG A 180 2.13 -3.64 36.81
CA ARG A 180 2.17 -4.95 36.14
C ARG A 180 1.50 -4.82 34.79
N ILE A 181 2.29 -4.63 33.76
CA ILE A 181 1.82 -4.36 32.37
C ILE A 181 2.29 -5.50 31.50
N GLY A 182 1.35 -6.28 30.95
CA GLY A 182 1.64 -7.34 30.01
C GLY A 182 1.89 -6.83 28.60
N HIS A 183 2.63 -7.61 27.80
CA HIS A 183 2.90 -7.32 26.40
C HIS A 183 2.76 -8.57 25.53
N ILE A 184 1.77 -8.57 24.62
CA ILE A 184 1.61 -9.62 23.62
C ILE A 184 2.40 -9.23 22.36
N LYS A 185 3.48 -9.96 22.07
CA LYS A 185 4.30 -9.76 20.87
C LYS A 185 3.61 -10.37 19.66
N GLY A 186 3.85 -9.80 18.50
CA GLY A 186 3.50 -10.41 17.23
C GLY A 186 4.63 -11.31 16.65
N PRO A 187 4.45 -11.82 15.40
CA PRO A 187 5.41 -12.68 14.74
C PRO A 187 6.76 -12.00 14.54
N ARG A 188 7.86 -12.75 14.72
CA ARG A 188 9.23 -12.22 14.62
C ARG A 188 9.58 -11.67 13.24
N ALA A 189 8.90 -12.11 12.20
CA ALA A 189 9.11 -11.64 10.82
C ALA A 189 8.71 -10.18 10.60
N HIS A 190 7.88 -9.62 11.50
CA HIS A 190 7.41 -8.23 11.41
C HIS A 190 8.30 -7.31 12.23
N GLY A 191 8.92 -6.29 11.61
CA GLY A 191 9.76 -5.31 12.28
C GLY A 191 9.05 -4.60 13.42
N ALA A 192 7.78 -4.22 13.23
CA ALA A 192 6.95 -3.59 14.25
C ALA A 192 6.94 -4.34 15.59
N CYS A 193 7.00 -5.68 15.59
CA CYS A 193 7.04 -6.46 16.83
C CYS A 193 8.29 -6.22 17.64
N GLN A 194 9.43 -6.05 16.97
CA GLN A 194 10.71 -5.79 17.63
C GLN A 194 10.75 -4.37 18.19
N TRP A 195 10.31 -3.39 17.40
CA TRP A 195 10.29 -1.98 17.81
C TRP A 195 9.31 -1.72 18.93
N ARG A 196 8.10 -2.29 18.89
CA ARG A 196 7.11 -2.20 19.98
C ARG A 196 7.63 -2.83 21.25
N HIS A 197 8.27 -4.00 21.18
CA HIS A 197 8.88 -4.64 22.34
C HIS A 197 10.07 -3.84 22.88
N ALA A 198 10.87 -3.21 22.02
CA ALA A 198 11.93 -2.30 22.45
C ALA A 198 11.36 -1.08 23.19
N GLY A 199 10.29 -0.46 22.66
CA GLY A 199 9.58 0.65 23.33
C GLY A 199 9.00 0.27 24.69
N TYR A 200 8.37 -0.91 24.79
CA TYR A 200 7.86 -1.47 26.05
C TYR A 200 8.99 -1.61 27.09
N ARG A 201 10.10 -2.25 26.74
CA ARG A 201 11.25 -2.41 27.64
C ARG A 201 11.89 -1.08 28.05
N GLN A 202 11.95 -0.13 27.12
CA GLN A 202 12.48 1.19 27.42
C GLN A 202 11.59 1.95 28.38
N ALA A 203 10.27 1.94 28.18
CA ALA A 203 9.32 2.60 29.05
C ALA A 203 9.32 2.02 30.48
N LEU A 204 9.44 0.70 30.64
CA LEU A 204 9.61 0.07 31.97
C LEU A 204 10.86 0.60 32.68
N ARG A 205 12.00 0.68 31.98
CA ARG A 205 13.24 1.22 32.56
C ARG A 205 13.08 2.68 33.00
N GLU A 206 12.48 3.50 32.15
CA GLU A 206 12.23 4.93 32.43
C GLU A 206 11.31 5.12 33.63
N ALA A 207 10.38 4.20 33.84
CA ALA A 207 9.46 4.20 34.97
C ALA A 207 10.02 3.52 36.25
N GLY A 208 11.24 2.98 36.23
CA GLY A 208 11.82 2.23 37.36
C GLY A 208 11.10 0.90 37.62
N ILE A 209 10.42 0.31 36.62
CA ILE A 209 9.71 -0.96 36.74
C ILE A 209 10.61 -2.08 36.22
N ALA A 210 10.81 -3.14 37.01
CA ALA A 210 11.58 -4.30 36.62
C ALA A 210 10.89 -5.03 35.41
N TYR A 211 11.70 -5.44 34.44
CA TYR A 211 11.21 -6.27 33.33
C TYR A 211 10.91 -7.69 33.85
N ASP A 212 9.69 -8.13 33.66
CA ASP A 212 9.23 -9.48 33.99
C ASP A 212 8.96 -10.25 32.70
N PRO A 213 9.74 -11.30 32.38
CA PRO A 213 9.54 -12.09 31.17
C PRO A 213 8.21 -12.88 31.17
N GLU A 214 7.61 -13.16 32.33
CA GLU A 214 6.32 -13.86 32.44
C GLU A 214 5.15 -12.98 31.95
N LEU A 215 5.33 -11.67 31.95
CA LEU A 215 4.36 -10.72 31.40
C LEU A 215 4.51 -10.49 29.88
N VAL A 216 5.39 -11.27 29.19
CA VAL A 216 5.63 -11.10 27.76
C VAL A 216 5.38 -12.40 27.03
N VAL A 217 4.28 -12.47 26.32
CA VAL A 217 3.85 -13.65 25.57
C VAL A 217 3.88 -13.40 24.07
N SER A 218 3.80 -14.46 23.27
CA SER A 218 3.83 -14.38 21.80
C SER A 218 2.46 -14.59 21.22
N GLY A 219 2.01 -13.72 20.35
CA GLY A 219 0.83 -13.86 19.51
C GLY A 219 1.17 -13.87 18.01
N GLN A 220 0.15 -13.93 17.16
CA GLN A 220 0.27 -14.04 15.70
C GLN A 220 -0.53 -12.97 14.94
N PHE A 221 -0.90 -11.86 15.59
CA PHE A 221 -1.79 -10.83 15.04
C PHE A 221 -3.18 -11.35 14.64
N SER A 222 -3.63 -12.44 15.25
CA SER A 222 -5.00 -12.95 15.13
C SER A 222 -5.73 -12.87 16.46
N PHE A 223 -7.07 -12.86 16.39
CA PHE A 223 -7.91 -12.85 17.58
C PHE A 223 -7.64 -14.07 18.45
N GLU A 224 -7.60 -15.25 17.83
CA GLU A 224 -7.37 -16.53 18.52
C GLU A 224 -6.06 -16.50 19.30
N SER A 225 -4.97 -16.06 18.67
CA SER A 225 -3.67 -15.98 19.33
C SER A 225 -3.62 -14.93 20.47
N GLY A 226 -4.51 -13.95 20.42
CA GLY A 226 -4.67 -12.98 21.52
C GLY A 226 -5.47 -13.55 22.69
N VAL A 227 -6.40 -14.45 22.44
CA VAL A 227 -7.17 -15.18 23.47
C VAL A 227 -6.28 -16.20 24.19
N ASP A 228 -5.39 -16.87 23.43
CA ASP A 228 -4.49 -17.91 23.98
C ASP A 228 -3.31 -17.29 24.77
N ALA A 229 -3.05 -15.99 24.62
CA ALA A 229 -1.94 -15.28 25.25
C ALA A 229 -2.30 -14.73 26.64
#